data_2b969023660372f09877961321f012f9
#
_entry.id   2b969023660372f09877961321f012f9
#
_cell.length_a   1.000
_cell.length_b   1.000
_cell.length_c   1.000
_cell.angle_alpha   90.00
_cell.angle_beta   90.00
_cell.angle_gamma   90.00
#
_symmetry.space_group_name_H-M   'P 1'
#
loop_
_entity.id
_entity.type
_entity.pdbx_description
1 polymer ?
#
loop_
_entity_poly.entity_id
_entity_poly.type
_entity_poly.pdbx_seq_one_letter_code
_entity_poly.pdbx_strand_id
1 'polypeptide(L)'
;YVMIDQIQGTQSKPVILFAFGGGFKGGRRDNPDYISYFHFLARAGYMVVSTDYRTQLKDIDKSEYSDLQGFSSALQQAITCAVEDFGDATNYIIEHSVEWQINPAQIIACGSSAGAITALQAEYEICNQTAFADRLPANFNYAGVISFSGAICANGIPKWIMSPCPLMLFHGDADSTVPFTKAVVEEEMGLWGSNFICMQLKEKETAYYFYIAEGIGHSLSYSPMKDNRHDLSLIHISE
;
A
#
# COMPACT_ATOMS: atom_id res chain seq x y z
N TYR A 1 4.75 -14.29 5.67
CA TYR A 1 4.46 -14.35 7.11
C TYR A 1 2.96 -14.20 7.31
N VAL A 2 2.34 -15.19 7.92
CA VAL A 2 0.90 -15.20 8.17
C VAL A 2 0.69 -15.19 9.68
N MET A 3 -0.14 -14.27 10.18
CA MET A 3 -0.53 -14.19 11.58
C MET A 3 -2.04 -14.28 11.69
N ILE A 4 -2.51 -15.23 12.49
CA ILE A 4 -3.93 -15.46 12.77
C ILE A 4 -4.04 -15.60 14.29
N ASP A 5 -4.89 -14.80 14.92
CA ASP A 5 -5.31 -15.10 16.29
C ASP A 5 -6.45 -16.13 16.26
N GLN A 6 -6.43 -17.09 17.17
CA GLN A 6 -7.46 -18.14 17.27
C GLN A 6 -8.76 -17.54 17.83
N ILE A 7 -9.43 -16.71 17.03
CA ILE A 7 -10.81 -16.35 17.35
C ILE A 7 -11.69 -17.51 16.88
N GLN A 8 -12.28 -18.23 17.81
CA GLN A 8 -13.26 -19.27 17.54
C GLN A 8 -14.51 -18.63 16.91
N GLY A 9 -14.70 -18.80 15.62
CA GLY A 9 -15.87 -18.35 14.90
C GLY A 9 -16.01 -19.08 13.56
N THR A 10 -17.25 -19.34 13.15
CA THR A 10 -17.57 -19.99 11.86
C THR A 10 -17.62 -18.98 10.69
N GLN A 11 -17.38 -17.69 10.94
CA GLN A 11 -17.36 -16.66 9.90
C GLN A 11 -15.98 -16.56 9.24
N SER A 12 -15.98 -16.40 7.92
CA SER A 12 -14.77 -16.13 7.15
C SER A 12 -14.18 -14.77 7.55
N LYS A 13 -12.84 -14.72 7.71
CA LYS A 13 -12.13 -13.54 8.23
C LYS A 13 -11.76 -12.59 7.10
N PRO A 14 -11.80 -11.25 7.35
CA PRO A 14 -11.16 -10.29 6.47
C PRO A 14 -9.64 -10.42 6.56
N VAL A 15 -8.95 -10.02 5.49
CA VAL A 15 -7.49 -10.14 5.37
C VAL A 15 -6.87 -8.77 5.23
N ILE A 16 -5.78 -8.52 5.96
CA ILE A 16 -4.85 -7.42 5.68
C ILE A 16 -3.64 -8.00 4.95
N LEU A 17 -3.47 -7.65 3.69
CA LEU A 17 -2.24 -7.92 2.95
C LEU A 17 -1.29 -6.73 3.09
N PHE A 18 -0.17 -6.96 3.77
CA PHE A 18 0.77 -5.90 4.15
C PHE A 18 2.07 -5.96 3.34
N ALA A 19 2.49 -4.81 2.81
CA ALA A 19 3.79 -4.58 2.19
C ALA A 19 4.65 -3.66 3.07
N PHE A 20 5.88 -4.07 3.36
CA PHE A 20 6.82 -3.34 4.21
C PHE A 20 7.44 -2.12 3.50
N GLY A 21 7.97 -1.17 4.27
CA GLY A 21 8.79 -0.05 3.79
C GLY A 21 10.24 -0.42 3.59
N GLY A 22 11.01 0.47 2.93
CA GLY A 22 12.45 0.29 2.74
C GLY A 22 12.95 0.84 1.40
N GLY A 23 12.17 1.73 0.75
CA GLY A 23 12.59 2.45 -0.46
C GLY A 23 12.88 1.55 -1.67
N PHE A 24 12.26 0.37 -1.75
CA PHE A 24 12.55 -0.67 -2.74
C PHE A 24 14.01 -1.16 -2.76
N LYS A 25 14.78 -0.85 -1.69
CA LYS A 25 16.19 -1.23 -1.52
C LYS A 25 16.40 -2.32 -0.48
N GLY A 26 15.43 -2.52 0.39
CA GLY A 26 15.52 -3.48 1.49
C GLY A 26 14.25 -3.50 2.29
N GLY A 27 14.30 -4.14 3.46
CA GLY A 27 13.15 -4.42 4.29
C GLY A 27 12.87 -5.92 4.35
N ARG A 28 11.88 -6.31 5.14
CA ARG A 28 11.49 -7.71 5.30
C ARG A 28 10.07 -7.79 5.86
N ARG A 29 9.34 -8.82 5.45
CA ARG A 29 7.94 -9.06 5.85
C ARG A 29 7.70 -9.24 7.37
N ASP A 30 8.73 -9.64 8.10
CA ASP A 30 8.68 -9.92 9.55
C ASP A 30 9.53 -8.92 10.35
N ASN A 31 9.63 -7.66 9.88
CA ASN A 31 10.34 -6.62 10.59
C ASN A 31 9.72 -6.41 11.99
N PRO A 32 10.53 -6.45 13.06
CA PRO A 32 10.06 -6.26 14.44
C PRO A 32 9.21 -5.00 14.66
N ASP A 33 9.45 -3.93 13.92
CA ASP A 33 8.72 -2.66 14.04
C ASP A 33 7.24 -2.79 13.63
N TYR A 34 6.87 -3.82 12.85
CA TYR A 34 5.48 -4.06 12.44
C TYR A 34 4.76 -5.13 13.25
N ILE A 35 5.48 -5.97 14.00
CA ILE A 35 4.89 -7.15 14.67
C ILE A 35 3.81 -6.76 15.67
N SER A 36 4.00 -5.66 16.43
CA SER A 36 2.99 -5.19 17.38
C SER A 36 1.69 -4.79 16.68
N TYR A 37 1.79 -4.16 15.51
CA TYR A 37 0.66 -3.78 14.67
C TYR A 37 -0.05 -5.02 14.09
N PHE A 38 0.71 -6.01 13.63
CA PHE A 38 0.12 -7.27 13.15
C PHE A 38 -0.65 -7.99 14.26
N HIS A 39 -0.12 -8.04 15.48
CA HIS A 39 -0.84 -8.60 16.62
C HIS A 39 -2.12 -7.82 16.95
N PHE A 40 -2.07 -6.49 16.86
CA PHE A 40 -3.23 -5.66 17.09
C PHE A 40 -4.35 -5.96 16.07
N LEU A 41 -4.03 -6.02 14.77
CA LEU A 41 -4.97 -6.37 13.72
C LEU A 41 -5.52 -7.79 13.87
N ALA A 42 -4.66 -8.76 14.21
CA ALA A 42 -5.07 -10.14 14.43
C ALA A 42 -6.06 -10.27 15.60
N ARG A 43 -5.83 -9.54 16.71
CA ARG A 43 -6.77 -9.47 17.85
C ARG A 43 -8.08 -8.79 17.49
N ALA A 44 -8.07 -7.88 16.52
CA ALA A 44 -9.27 -7.26 15.99
C ALA A 44 -10.05 -8.16 15.01
N GLY A 45 -9.57 -9.38 14.74
CA GLY A 45 -10.27 -10.39 13.94
C GLY A 45 -9.78 -10.51 12.50
N TYR A 46 -8.77 -9.77 12.10
CA TYR A 46 -8.19 -9.88 10.76
C TYR A 46 -7.18 -11.03 10.68
N MET A 47 -7.12 -11.68 9.52
CA MET A 47 -5.92 -12.41 9.15
C MET A 47 -4.92 -11.40 8.58
N VAL A 48 -3.68 -11.41 9.08
CA VAL A 48 -2.61 -10.56 8.57
C VAL A 48 -1.64 -11.39 7.77
N VAL A 49 -1.47 -11.03 6.51
CA VAL A 49 -0.49 -11.62 5.59
C VAL A 49 0.53 -10.55 5.24
N SER A 50 1.77 -10.71 5.66
CA SER A 50 2.86 -9.81 5.27
C SER A 50 3.74 -10.50 4.24
N THR A 51 3.86 -9.90 3.05
CA THR A 51 4.58 -10.46 1.92
C THR A 51 5.97 -9.86 1.77
N ASP A 52 6.92 -10.64 1.25
CA ASP A 52 8.12 -10.09 0.62
C ASP A 52 7.78 -9.68 -0.82
N TYR A 53 8.52 -8.73 -1.33
CA TYR A 53 8.49 -8.32 -2.73
C TYR A 53 9.91 -8.00 -3.21
N ARG A 54 10.13 -8.02 -4.51
CA ARG A 54 11.44 -7.72 -5.11
C ARG A 54 11.87 -6.29 -4.78
N THR A 55 12.98 -6.17 -4.04
CA THR A 55 13.60 -4.89 -3.70
C THR A 55 14.59 -4.49 -4.80
N GLN A 56 14.05 -4.14 -5.96
CA GLN A 56 14.79 -3.99 -7.22
C GLN A 56 15.92 -2.95 -7.17
N LEU A 57 15.79 -1.93 -6.31
CA LEU A 57 16.82 -0.90 -6.16
C LEU A 57 17.98 -1.31 -5.23
N LYS A 58 17.95 -2.52 -4.65
CA LYS A 58 18.99 -3.00 -3.71
C LYS A 58 20.34 -3.15 -4.36
N ASP A 59 20.35 -3.72 -5.55
CA ASP A 59 21.56 -4.15 -6.25
C ASP A 59 21.91 -3.25 -7.45
N ILE A 60 21.16 -2.15 -7.63
CA ILE A 60 21.47 -1.17 -8.69
C ILE A 60 22.65 -0.29 -8.23
N ASP A 61 23.71 -0.26 -9.01
CA ASP A 61 24.83 0.65 -8.80
C ASP A 61 24.35 2.10 -8.91
N LYS A 62 24.79 2.95 -7.99
CA LYS A 62 24.46 4.39 -8.01
C LYS A 62 24.90 5.09 -9.29
N SER A 63 25.85 4.54 -10.03
CA SER A 63 26.25 5.03 -11.35
C SER A 63 25.23 4.77 -12.45
N GLU A 64 24.34 3.77 -12.28
CA GLU A 64 23.28 3.45 -13.26
C GLU A 64 22.13 4.45 -13.24
N TYR A 65 22.01 5.23 -12.15
CA TYR A 65 21.07 6.36 -12.04
C TYR A 65 21.77 7.63 -11.56
N SER A 66 22.85 7.97 -12.26
CA SER A 66 23.63 9.17 -11.96
C SER A 66 22.90 10.48 -12.22
N ASP A 67 21.82 10.43 -13.01
CA ASP A 67 20.92 11.54 -13.27
C ASP A 67 19.49 11.25 -12.77
N LEU A 68 18.67 12.29 -12.76
CA LEU A 68 17.30 12.24 -12.26
C LEU A 68 16.40 11.34 -13.11
N GLN A 69 16.64 11.27 -14.42
CA GLN A 69 15.86 10.46 -15.35
C GLN A 69 16.15 8.96 -15.17
N GLY A 70 17.43 8.59 -15.03
CA GLY A 70 17.81 7.19 -14.73
C GLY A 70 17.23 6.72 -13.41
N PHE A 71 17.31 7.54 -12.36
CA PHE A 71 16.67 7.23 -11.08
C PHE A 71 15.15 7.07 -11.20
N SER A 72 14.49 7.95 -11.93
CA SER A 72 13.05 7.91 -12.18
C SER A 72 12.63 6.60 -12.85
N SER A 73 13.34 6.21 -13.92
CA SER A 73 13.09 4.96 -14.64
C SER A 73 13.31 3.72 -13.76
N ALA A 74 14.40 3.70 -12.98
CA ALA A 74 14.69 2.61 -12.06
C ALA A 74 13.63 2.50 -10.95
N LEU A 75 13.17 3.63 -10.41
CA LEU A 75 12.11 3.66 -9.41
C LEU A 75 10.78 3.14 -9.99
N GLN A 76 10.42 3.54 -11.19
CA GLN A 76 9.21 3.06 -11.87
C GLN A 76 9.24 1.53 -12.06
N GLN A 77 10.38 0.99 -12.51
CA GLN A 77 10.56 -0.47 -12.63
C GLN A 77 10.44 -1.17 -11.28
N ALA A 78 11.05 -0.61 -10.22
CA ALA A 78 10.97 -1.17 -8.89
C ALA A 78 9.53 -1.19 -8.34
N ILE A 79 8.76 -0.13 -8.58
CA ILE A 79 7.34 -0.08 -8.24
C ILE A 79 6.57 -1.15 -9.02
N THR A 80 6.77 -1.25 -10.33
CA THR A 80 6.12 -2.26 -11.18
C THR A 80 6.38 -3.68 -10.65
N CYS A 81 7.65 -4.02 -10.38
CA CYS A 81 8.00 -5.34 -9.83
C CYS A 81 7.35 -5.61 -8.47
N ALA A 82 7.33 -4.62 -7.58
CA ALA A 82 6.70 -4.76 -6.27
C ALA A 82 5.18 -4.94 -6.37
N VAL A 83 4.53 -4.25 -7.29
CA VAL A 83 3.08 -4.37 -7.57
C VAL A 83 2.76 -5.76 -8.14
N GLU A 84 3.57 -6.27 -9.05
CA GLU A 84 3.42 -7.65 -9.58
C GLU A 84 3.50 -8.68 -8.46
N ASP A 85 4.52 -8.60 -7.59
CA ASP A 85 4.69 -9.52 -6.47
C ASP A 85 3.55 -9.40 -5.45
N PHE A 86 3.02 -8.20 -5.27
CA PHE A 86 1.85 -7.95 -4.41
C PHE A 86 0.57 -8.56 -5.01
N GLY A 87 0.42 -8.52 -6.33
CA GLY A 87 -0.64 -9.22 -7.06
C GLY A 87 -0.53 -10.73 -6.94
N ASP A 88 0.68 -11.29 -7.04
CA ASP A 88 0.91 -12.72 -6.85
C ASP A 88 0.58 -13.17 -5.41
N ALA A 89 0.93 -12.35 -4.41
CA ALA A 89 0.52 -12.58 -3.02
C ALA A 89 -1.00 -12.51 -2.85
N THR A 90 -1.68 -11.61 -3.56
CA THR A 90 -3.15 -11.50 -3.57
C THR A 90 -3.78 -12.78 -4.15
N ASN A 91 -3.29 -13.26 -5.28
CA ASN A 91 -3.75 -14.52 -5.88
C ASN A 91 -3.53 -15.71 -4.94
N TYR A 92 -2.36 -15.78 -4.30
CA TYR A 92 -2.07 -16.82 -3.33
C TYR A 92 -3.06 -16.83 -2.16
N ILE A 93 -3.43 -15.67 -1.62
CA ILE A 93 -4.45 -15.55 -0.58
C ILE A 93 -5.80 -16.06 -1.08
N ILE A 94 -6.20 -15.69 -2.30
CA ILE A 94 -7.48 -16.09 -2.90
C ILE A 94 -7.52 -17.60 -3.10
N GLU A 95 -6.46 -18.23 -3.61
CA GLU A 95 -6.34 -19.66 -3.82
C GLU A 95 -6.44 -20.45 -2.52
N HIS A 96 -5.93 -19.91 -1.40
CA HIS A 96 -5.98 -20.57 -0.09
C HIS A 96 -7.20 -20.14 0.76
N SER A 97 -8.14 -19.41 0.17
CA SER A 97 -9.26 -18.81 0.90
C SER A 97 -10.12 -19.83 1.67
N VAL A 98 -10.38 -20.98 1.10
CA VAL A 98 -11.14 -22.06 1.74
C VAL A 98 -10.35 -22.66 2.91
N GLU A 99 -9.08 -22.99 2.69
CA GLU A 99 -8.19 -23.56 3.71
C GLU A 99 -8.03 -22.61 4.91
N TRP A 100 -7.86 -21.33 4.64
CA TRP A 100 -7.63 -20.30 5.67
C TRP A 100 -8.91 -19.71 6.25
N GLN A 101 -10.08 -20.11 5.75
CA GLN A 101 -11.38 -19.61 6.17
C GLN A 101 -11.46 -18.07 6.09
N ILE A 102 -11.06 -17.51 4.96
CA ILE A 102 -11.09 -16.08 4.67
C ILE A 102 -12.12 -15.75 3.60
N ASN A 103 -12.53 -14.48 3.56
CA ASN A 103 -13.37 -13.95 2.49
C ASN A 103 -12.50 -13.21 1.46
N PRO A 104 -12.34 -13.73 0.23
CA PRO A 104 -11.56 -13.05 -0.81
C PRO A 104 -12.08 -11.65 -1.18
N ALA A 105 -13.37 -11.38 -0.97
CA ALA A 105 -13.95 -10.06 -1.19
C ALA A 105 -13.62 -9.05 -0.07
N GLN A 106 -12.92 -9.48 0.99
CA GLN A 106 -12.53 -8.66 2.13
C GLN A 106 -11.01 -8.62 2.31
N ILE A 107 -10.28 -8.58 1.21
CA ILE A 107 -8.83 -8.34 1.23
C ILE A 107 -8.58 -6.83 1.22
N ILE A 108 -7.91 -6.33 2.24
CA ILE A 108 -7.50 -4.94 2.41
C ILE A 108 -6.00 -4.86 2.12
N ALA A 109 -5.62 -4.05 1.14
CA ALA A 109 -4.22 -3.76 0.87
C ALA A 109 -3.69 -2.77 1.92
N CYS A 110 -2.52 -3.04 2.47
CA CYS A 110 -1.91 -2.17 3.48
C CYS A 110 -0.41 -2.05 3.25
N GLY A 111 0.15 -0.90 3.53
CA GLY A 111 1.59 -0.76 3.39
C GLY A 111 2.20 0.46 4.06
N SER A 112 3.52 0.40 4.20
CA SER A 112 4.37 1.44 4.78
C SER A 112 5.34 1.97 3.73
N SER A 113 5.46 3.30 3.52
CA SER A 113 6.46 3.90 2.62
C SER A 113 6.44 3.25 1.21
N ALA A 114 7.51 2.62 0.77
CA ALA A 114 7.56 1.86 -0.49
C ALA A 114 6.43 0.82 -0.59
N GLY A 115 6.09 0.13 0.50
CA GLY A 115 4.95 -0.78 0.55
C GLY A 115 3.60 -0.07 0.45
N ALA A 116 3.49 1.15 0.96
CA ALA A 116 2.29 1.97 0.79
C ALA A 116 2.13 2.46 -0.65
N ILE A 117 3.25 2.78 -1.32
CA ILE A 117 3.26 3.04 -2.77
C ILE A 117 2.79 1.79 -3.51
N THR A 118 3.31 0.61 -3.16
CA THR A 118 2.93 -0.67 -3.78
C THR A 118 1.43 -0.94 -3.65
N ALA A 119 0.86 -0.79 -2.45
CA ALA A 119 -0.56 -1.03 -2.19
C ALA A 119 -1.48 -0.03 -2.94
N LEU A 120 -1.12 1.28 -2.93
CA LEU A 120 -1.86 2.31 -3.67
C LEU A 120 -1.76 2.12 -5.18
N GLN A 121 -0.56 1.76 -5.67
CA GLN A 121 -0.34 1.52 -7.09
C GLN A 121 -1.13 0.30 -7.57
N ALA A 122 -1.19 -0.79 -6.80
CA ALA A 122 -1.97 -1.97 -7.15
C ALA A 122 -3.46 -1.61 -7.35
N GLU A 123 -4.05 -0.84 -6.43
CA GLU A 123 -5.42 -0.35 -6.56
C GLU A 123 -5.58 0.59 -7.76
N TYR A 124 -4.62 1.48 -7.98
CA TYR A 124 -4.63 2.40 -9.13
C TYR A 124 -4.59 1.64 -10.46
N GLU A 125 -3.76 0.62 -10.59
CA GLU A 125 -3.66 -0.23 -11.78
C GLU A 125 -4.96 -1.01 -12.05
N ILE A 126 -5.61 -1.54 -10.99
CA ILE A 126 -6.92 -2.20 -11.10
C ILE A 126 -7.97 -1.22 -11.61
N CYS A 127 -8.07 -0.04 -11.00
CA CYS A 127 -9.04 0.99 -11.38
C CYS A 127 -8.83 1.54 -12.80
N ASN A 128 -7.62 1.46 -13.32
CA ASN A 128 -7.27 1.89 -14.66
C ASN A 128 -7.21 0.75 -15.70
N GLN A 129 -7.57 -0.48 -15.27
CA GLN A 129 -7.65 -1.65 -16.16
C GLN A 129 -6.37 -1.89 -16.96
N THR A 130 -5.23 -1.73 -16.31
CA THR A 130 -3.93 -1.98 -16.93
C THR A 130 -3.63 -3.48 -17.03
N ALA A 131 -2.54 -3.84 -17.68
CA ALA A 131 -2.10 -5.23 -17.78
C ALA A 131 -1.89 -5.91 -16.40
N PHE A 132 -1.66 -5.16 -15.34
CA PHE A 132 -1.63 -5.68 -13.98
C PHE A 132 -3.00 -6.24 -13.54
N ALA A 133 -4.10 -5.55 -13.88
CA ALA A 133 -5.45 -6.01 -13.53
C ALA A 133 -5.78 -7.38 -14.13
N ASP A 134 -5.24 -7.69 -15.32
CA ASP A 134 -5.42 -9.00 -15.98
C ASP A 134 -4.73 -10.16 -15.23
N ARG A 135 -3.81 -9.87 -14.30
CA ARG A 135 -3.15 -10.88 -13.46
C ARG A 135 -4.03 -11.34 -12.28
N LEU A 136 -5.07 -10.59 -11.97
CA LEU A 136 -5.99 -10.85 -10.86
C LEU A 136 -7.29 -11.48 -11.38
N PRO A 137 -8.08 -12.14 -10.53
CA PRO A 137 -9.37 -12.67 -10.95
C PRO A 137 -10.26 -11.59 -11.55
N ALA A 138 -11.07 -11.96 -12.54
CA ALA A 138 -11.98 -11.05 -13.20
C ALA A 138 -12.87 -10.31 -12.18
N ASN A 139 -12.96 -8.99 -12.30
CA ASN A 139 -13.69 -8.10 -11.40
C ASN A 139 -13.17 -8.09 -9.95
N PHE A 140 -11.93 -8.53 -9.72
CA PHE A 140 -11.32 -8.38 -8.40
C PHE A 140 -11.11 -6.89 -8.08
N ASN A 141 -11.37 -6.52 -6.83
CA ASN A 141 -10.99 -5.25 -6.24
C ASN A 141 -10.65 -5.45 -4.77
N TYR A 142 -9.77 -4.64 -4.22
CA TYR A 142 -9.54 -4.64 -2.79
C TYR A 142 -10.76 -4.08 -2.05
N ALA A 143 -11.02 -4.56 -0.82
CA ALA A 143 -12.06 -4.01 0.05
C ALA A 143 -11.71 -2.62 0.60
N GLY A 144 -10.43 -2.28 0.59
CA GLY A 144 -9.90 -0.98 0.98
C GLY A 144 -8.39 -0.94 0.86
N VAL A 145 -7.80 0.26 0.94
CA VAL A 145 -6.35 0.44 1.03
C VAL A 145 -6.01 1.27 2.26
N ILE A 146 -5.03 0.80 3.04
CA ILE A 146 -4.44 1.54 4.17
C ILE A 146 -3.00 1.91 3.80
N SER A 147 -2.73 3.20 3.70
CA SER A 147 -1.44 3.73 3.24
C SER A 147 -0.78 4.60 4.30
N PHE A 148 0.41 4.21 4.74
CA PHE A 148 1.25 5.00 5.63
C PHE A 148 2.39 5.65 4.83
N SER A 149 2.26 6.95 4.52
CA SER A 149 3.20 7.75 3.71
C SER A 149 3.43 7.16 2.32
N GLY A 150 2.36 6.92 1.57
CA GLY A 150 2.40 6.40 0.21
C GLY A 150 2.14 7.45 -0.86
N ALA A 151 2.29 7.04 -2.11
CA ALA A 151 2.03 7.83 -3.31
C ALA A 151 1.64 6.91 -4.47
N ILE A 152 1.09 7.48 -5.54
CA ILE A 152 0.90 6.83 -6.84
C ILE A 152 2.00 7.31 -7.79
N CYS A 153 2.59 6.39 -8.54
CA CYS A 153 3.50 6.68 -9.64
C CYS A 153 2.72 6.73 -10.95
N ALA A 154 2.82 7.82 -11.67
CA ALA A 154 2.13 7.96 -12.94
C ALA A 154 2.90 8.86 -13.92
N ASN A 155 2.76 8.58 -15.22
CA ASN A 155 3.18 9.45 -16.27
C ASN A 155 2.14 10.57 -16.46
N GLY A 156 2.54 11.79 -16.17
CA GLY A 156 1.63 12.92 -16.10
C GLY A 156 0.69 12.89 -14.88
N ILE A 157 -0.41 13.64 -14.95
CA ILE A 157 -1.38 13.71 -13.84
C ILE A 157 -2.20 12.43 -13.78
N PRO A 158 -2.17 11.66 -12.67
CA PRO A 158 -2.93 10.42 -12.54
C PRO A 158 -4.44 10.69 -12.65
N LYS A 159 -5.14 9.78 -13.32
CA LYS A 159 -6.60 9.80 -13.45
C LYS A 159 -7.14 8.43 -13.10
N TRP A 160 -8.21 8.39 -12.35
CA TRP A 160 -8.94 7.18 -12.04
C TRP A 160 -10.03 6.94 -13.10
N ILE A 161 -9.93 5.86 -13.87
CA ILE A 161 -10.98 5.45 -14.83
C ILE A 161 -12.21 4.95 -14.07
N MET A 162 -12.00 4.03 -13.13
CA MET A 162 -13.03 3.60 -12.17
C MET A 162 -12.78 4.26 -10.81
N SER A 163 -13.81 4.36 -9.99
CA SER A 163 -13.66 4.81 -8.60
C SER A 163 -12.91 3.74 -7.81
N PRO A 164 -11.87 4.10 -7.04
CA PRO A 164 -11.18 3.15 -6.20
C PRO A 164 -12.05 2.68 -5.03
N CYS A 165 -11.63 1.59 -4.39
CA CYS A 165 -12.16 1.20 -3.09
C CYS A 165 -11.92 2.31 -2.04
N PRO A 166 -12.54 2.24 -0.85
CA PRO A 166 -12.26 3.18 0.23
C PRO A 166 -10.76 3.25 0.57
N LEU A 167 -10.21 4.46 0.65
CA LEU A 167 -8.80 4.68 0.97
C LEU A 167 -8.63 5.31 2.36
N MET A 168 -7.75 4.73 3.17
CA MET A 168 -7.32 5.28 4.45
C MET A 168 -5.86 5.71 4.34
N LEU A 169 -5.61 7.02 4.41
CA LEU A 169 -4.32 7.62 4.11
C LEU A 169 -3.78 8.33 5.35
N PHE A 170 -2.53 8.01 5.72
CA PHE A 170 -1.78 8.64 6.81
C PHE A 170 -0.51 9.25 6.21
N HIS A 171 -0.33 10.57 6.34
CA HIS A 171 0.82 11.24 5.76
C HIS A 171 1.24 12.46 6.57
N GLY A 172 2.54 12.62 6.81
CA GLY A 172 3.09 13.83 7.38
C GLY A 172 3.23 14.92 6.30
N ASP A 173 2.80 16.14 6.59
CA ASP A 173 2.84 17.22 5.61
C ASP A 173 4.25 17.76 5.34
N ALA A 174 5.21 17.44 6.21
CA ALA A 174 6.64 17.75 6.05
C ALA A 174 7.45 16.54 5.51
N ASP A 175 6.80 15.53 4.91
CA ASP A 175 7.49 14.36 4.34
C ASP A 175 8.31 14.75 3.10
N SER A 176 9.64 14.62 3.22
CA SER A 176 10.62 14.89 2.16
C SER A 176 11.10 13.63 1.43
N THR A 177 10.65 12.44 1.86
CA THR A 177 11.05 11.14 1.28
C THR A 177 10.01 10.66 0.27
N VAL A 178 8.75 10.56 0.69
CA VAL A 178 7.62 10.35 -0.19
C VAL A 178 6.81 11.65 -0.21
N PRO A 179 6.59 12.25 -1.38
CA PRO A 179 6.00 13.59 -1.43
C PRO A 179 4.57 13.60 -0.86
N PHE A 180 4.29 14.56 0.02
CA PHE A 180 2.94 14.76 0.58
C PHE A 180 1.91 15.09 -0.50
N THR A 181 2.28 15.99 -1.46
CA THR A 181 1.40 16.36 -2.57
C THR A 181 1.89 15.76 -3.88
N LYS A 182 3.07 16.14 -4.35
CA LYS A 182 3.66 15.62 -5.59
C LYS A 182 5.15 15.91 -5.70
N ALA A 183 5.86 15.03 -6.41
CA ALA A 183 7.17 15.30 -6.99
C ALA A 183 7.15 14.79 -8.43
N VAL A 184 7.45 15.67 -9.39
CA VAL A 184 7.40 15.36 -10.83
C VAL A 184 8.77 15.58 -11.43
N VAL A 185 9.21 14.67 -12.28
CA VAL A 185 10.45 14.73 -13.03
C VAL A 185 10.12 15.00 -14.51
N GLU A 186 10.56 16.15 -15.02
CA GLU A 186 10.52 16.51 -16.45
C GLU A 186 9.16 16.32 -17.17
N GLU A 187 8.05 16.62 -16.50
CA GLU A 187 6.69 16.50 -17.02
C GLU A 187 6.23 15.06 -17.40
N GLU A 188 7.09 14.05 -17.27
CA GLU A 188 6.78 12.69 -17.69
C GLU A 188 6.35 11.81 -16.52
N MET A 189 7.22 11.61 -15.51
CA MET A 189 6.94 10.72 -14.40
C MET A 189 6.86 11.47 -13.08
N GLY A 190 5.89 11.15 -12.26
CA GLY A 190 5.74 11.75 -10.94
C GLY A 190 5.28 10.75 -9.89
N LEU A 191 5.60 11.07 -8.63
CA LEU A 191 4.98 10.53 -7.44
C LEU A 191 3.91 11.51 -6.95
N TRP A 192 2.69 11.04 -6.85
CA TRP A 192 1.53 11.80 -6.43
C TRP A 192 1.08 11.32 -5.06
N GLY A 193 1.36 12.13 -4.04
CA GLY A 193 1.18 11.77 -2.64
C GLY A 193 -0.27 11.86 -2.16
N SER A 194 -0.45 11.51 -0.88
CA SER A 194 -1.78 11.35 -0.28
C SER A 194 -2.65 12.60 -0.39
N ASN A 195 -2.08 13.80 -0.26
CA ASN A 195 -2.84 15.04 -0.39
C ASN A 195 -3.44 15.21 -1.79
N PHE A 196 -2.66 14.92 -2.85
CA PHE A 196 -3.16 14.97 -4.23
C PHE A 196 -4.24 13.90 -4.45
N ILE A 197 -4.01 12.68 -3.98
CA ILE A 197 -4.99 11.59 -4.09
C ILE A 197 -6.31 12.01 -3.44
N CYS A 198 -6.28 12.55 -2.22
CA CYS A 198 -7.49 13.01 -1.52
C CYS A 198 -8.24 14.11 -2.26
N MET A 199 -7.53 15.04 -2.92
CA MET A 199 -8.19 16.06 -3.75
C MET A 199 -9.00 15.41 -4.87
N GLN A 200 -8.45 14.40 -5.55
CA GLN A 200 -9.16 13.68 -6.61
C GLN A 200 -10.33 12.86 -6.08
N LEU A 201 -10.17 12.18 -4.93
CA LEU A 201 -11.24 11.39 -4.31
C LEU A 201 -12.42 12.27 -3.91
N LYS A 202 -12.14 13.47 -3.38
CA LYS A 202 -13.17 14.44 -3.02
C LYS A 202 -13.96 14.91 -4.24
N GLU A 203 -13.30 15.16 -5.37
CA GLU A 203 -13.97 15.53 -6.63
C GLU A 203 -14.86 14.39 -7.18
N LYS A 204 -14.51 13.14 -6.88
CA LYS A 204 -15.25 11.94 -7.32
C LYS A 204 -16.27 11.44 -6.31
N GLU A 205 -16.40 12.10 -5.16
CA GLU A 205 -17.27 11.66 -4.05
C GLU A 205 -16.99 10.22 -3.59
N THR A 206 -15.71 9.79 -3.70
CA THR A 206 -15.26 8.46 -3.28
C THR A 206 -14.93 8.47 -1.79
N ALA A 207 -15.27 7.42 -1.07
CA ALA A 207 -15.01 7.31 0.37
C ALA A 207 -13.51 7.30 0.67
N TYR A 208 -13.08 8.15 1.58
CA TYR A 208 -11.71 8.17 2.09
C TYR A 208 -11.63 8.70 3.51
N TYR A 209 -10.56 8.31 4.21
CA TYR A 209 -10.11 8.93 5.45
C TYR A 209 -8.70 9.44 5.24
N PHE A 210 -8.43 10.68 5.65
CA PHE A 210 -7.10 11.26 5.52
C PHE A 210 -6.64 11.86 6.85
N TYR A 211 -5.62 11.25 7.44
CA TYR A 211 -4.94 11.75 8.62
C TYR A 211 -3.67 12.50 8.21
N ILE A 212 -3.66 13.81 8.45
CA ILE A 212 -2.50 14.67 8.22
C ILE A 212 -1.79 14.88 9.55
N ALA A 213 -0.51 14.47 9.62
CA ALA A 213 0.33 14.77 10.78
C ALA A 213 1.12 16.04 10.52
N GLU A 214 0.67 17.14 11.13
CA GLU A 214 1.23 18.47 10.94
C GLU A 214 2.68 18.55 11.45
N GLY A 215 3.60 19.08 10.63
CA GLY A 215 5.02 19.20 10.92
C GLY A 215 5.79 17.87 11.00
N ILE A 216 5.13 16.74 10.73
CA ILE A 216 5.76 15.42 10.77
C ILE A 216 6.28 15.04 9.38
N GLY A 217 7.50 14.52 9.35
CA GLY A 217 8.13 13.98 8.14
C GLY A 217 7.78 12.51 7.90
N HIS A 218 8.69 11.81 7.23
CA HIS A 218 8.51 10.40 6.81
C HIS A 218 8.38 9.39 7.97
N SER A 219 8.62 9.77 9.21
CA SER A 219 8.47 8.89 10.36
C SER A 219 7.03 8.38 10.55
N LEU A 220 6.01 9.06 10.00
CA LEU A 220 4.64 8.58 10.02
C LEU A 220 4.45 7.28 9.24
N SER A 221 5.36 6.93 8.36
CA SER A 221 5.33 5.65 7.64
C SER A 221 5.40 4.42 8.56
N TYR A 222 5.98 4.54 9.77
CA TYR A 222 6.13 3.43 10.71
C TYR A 222 5.72 3.76 12.15
N SER A 223 5.73 5.03 12.58
CA SER A 223 5.48 5.39 13.98
C SER A 223 4.09 4.96 14.48
N PRO A 224 3.00 5.04 13.70
CA PRO A 224 1.70 4.54 14.17
C PRO A 224 1.69 3.05 14.46
N MET A 225 2.55 2.27 13.80
CA MET A 225 2.65 0.82 13.97
C MET A 225 3.53 0.45 15.16
N LYS A 226 4.50 1.28 15.51
CA LYS A 226 5.48 1.06 16.57
C LYS A 226 5.02 1.60 17.94
N ASP A 227 4.36 2.75 17.98
CA ASP A 227 4.15 3.54 19.18
C ASP A 227 2.76 3.36 19.83
N ASN A 228 2.13 2.18 19.66
CA ASN A 228 0.79 1.87 20.20
C ASN A 228 -0.33 2.86 19.77
N ARG A 229 -0.16 3.56 18.65
CA ARG A 229 -1.20 4.36 18.00
C ARG A 229 -1.99 3.54 16.97
N HIS A 230 -2.12 2.24 17.22
CA HIS A 230 -2.75 1.29 16.33
C HIS A 230 -4.24 1.55 16.14
N ASP A 231 -4.88 2.19 17.12
CA ASP A 231 -6.27 2.61 17.10
C ASP A 231 -6.61 3.53 15.93
N LEU A 232 -5.65 4.31 15.44
CA LEU A 232 -5.87 5.22 14.29
C LEU A 232 -6.28 4.48 13.02
N SER A 233 -5.86 3.22 12.83
CA SER A 233 -6.16 2.44 11.62
C SER A 233 -7.45 1.62 11.71
N LEU A 234 -8.10 1.52 12.89
CA LEU A 234 -9.34 0.75 13.08
C LEU A 234 -10.60 1.61 13.22
N ILE A 235 -10.46 2.90 13.53
CA ILE A 235 -11.59 3.77 13.86
C ILE A 235 -12.62 3.86 12.73
N HIS A 236 -12.23 3.56 11.48
CA HIS A 236 -13.07 3.75 10.30
C HIS A 236 -13.26 2.52 9.41
N ILE A 237 -12.78 1.34 9.82
CA ILE A 237 -13.02 0.09 9.07
C ILE A 237 -14.40 -0.52 9.44
N SER A 238 -15.03 -0.03 10.52
CA SER A 238 -16.28 -0.57 11.09
C SER A 238 -17.53 0.26 10.81
N GLU A 239 -17.45 1.38 10.10
CA GLU A 239 -18.57 2.21 9.62
C GLU A 239 -18.72 2.08 8.10
#